data_5b9e5cccb6a9abc7679e44e251e88d99
#
_entry.id   5b9e5cccb6a9abc7679e44e251e88d99
#
_cell.length_a   1.000
_cell.length_b   1.000
_cell.length_c   1.000
_cell.angle_alpha   90.00
_cell.angle_beta   90.00
_cell.angle_gamma   90.00
#
_symmetry.space_group_name_H-M   'P 1'
#
loop_
_entity.id
_entity.type
_entity.pdbx_description
1 polymer ?
#
loop_
_entity_poly.entity_id
_entity_poly.type
_entity_poly.pdbx_seq_one_letter_code
_entity_poly.pdbx_strand_id
1 'polypeptide(L)'
;MGIFSRFTDIMNANLNSLLDRAEDPAKMARLMIQEMEETLVEVRSSAVKSIADKKEIERRLAKLKDGEKEWAEKAEFAIAKGREDLAKGALVAKRKLSDQATALEAELVVVEESLAKYNEDMGRLQAKLEEAKAKRKSIEIRMQSAEKRVHIRKTLHDGRVDDALSRFDSLERRIDGLEADAEAYDLGKDTAKTLEQEFADLEAENGIEDELAALKQKMKKKKAS
;
A
#
# COMPACT_ATOMS: atom_id res chain seq x y z
N MET A 1 22.57 13.37 -11.65
CA MET A 1 22.70 12.30 -10.63
C MET A 1 21.83 11.14 -11.04
N GLY A 2 22.30 9.89 -10.85
CA GLY A 2 21.51 8.71 -11.26
C GLY A 2 20.37 8.44 -10.29
N ILE A 3 19.32 7.71 -10.74
CA ILE A 3 18.13 7.33 -9.98
C ILE A 3 18.50 6.71 -8.63
N PHE A 4 19.47 5.81 -8.62
CA PHE A 4 19.93 5.12 -7.42
C PHE A 4 20.63 6.03 -6.40
N SER A 5 21.30 7.11 -6.84
CA SER A 5 21.87 8.09 -5.93
C SER A 5 20.77 8.85 -5.19
N ARG A 6 19.76 9.36 -5.91
CA ARG A 6 18.59 10.04 -5.32
C ARG A 6 17.83 9.15 -4.35
N PHE A 7 17.57 7.89 -4.78
CA PHE A 7 16.90 6.92 -3.92
C PHE A 7 17.68 6.69 -2.61
N THR A 8 19.00 6.48 -2.70
CA THR A 8 19.85 6.27 -1.53
C THR A 8 19.87 7.50 -0.62
N ASP A 9 19.93 8.70 -1.21
CA ASP A 9 19.92 9.95 -0.47
C ASP A 9 18.59 10.14 0.29
N ILE A 10 17.47 9.85 -0.36
CA ILE A 10 16.12 9.89 0.24
C ILE A 10 16.00 8.85 1.37
N MET A 11 16.46 7.62 1.16
CA MET A 11 16.36 6.55 2.14
C MET A 11 17.20 6.80 3.38
N ASN A 12 18.39 7.39 3.21
CA ASN A 12 19.28 7.74 4.30
C ASN A 12 18.92 9.06 4.99
N ALA A 13 18.09 9.89 4.36
CA ALA A 13 17.69 11.18 4.92
C ALA A 13 16.86 10.98 6.21
N ASN A 14 17.32 11.61 7.28
CA ASN A 14 16.53 11.74 8.50
C ASN A 14 15.55 12.91 8.35
N LEU A 15 14.31 12.60 7.98
CA LEU A 15 13.24 13.59 7.75
C LEU A 15 13.08 14.57 8.91
N ASN A 16 13.15 14.09 10.15
CA ASN A 16 12.97 14.93 11.32
C ASN A 16 14.12 15.95 11.43
N SER A 17 15.36 15.47 11.31
CA SER A 17 16.53 16.35 11.42
C SER A 17 16.61 17.41 10.31
N LEU A 18 16.16 17.07 9.11
CA LEU A 18 16.12 18.01 7.99
C LEU A 18 15.02 19.06 8.17
N LEU A 19 13.85 18.65 8.64
CA LEU A 19 12.72 19.55 8.87
C LEU A 19 12.95 20.46 10.09
N ASP A 20 13.60 19.96 11.15
CA ASP A 20 13.89 20.73 12.35
C ASP A 20 14.94 21.83 12.12
N ARG A 21 15.80 21.68 11.10
CA ARG A 21 16.82 22.65 10.71
C ARG A 21 16.39 23.58 9.58
N ALA A 22 15.26 23.31 8.96
CA ALA A 22 14.77 24.09 7.84
C ALA A 22 14.21 25.43 8.30
N GLU A 23 14.51 26.49 7.56
CA GLU A 23 13.94 27.84 7.77
C GLU A 23 12.41 27.83 7.51
N ASP A 24 11.95 27.05 6.52
CA ASP A 24 10.54 26.77 6.25
C ASP A 24 10.31 25.25 6.17
N PRO A 25 9.93 24.60 7.30
CA PRO A 25 9.70 23.18 7.34
C PRO A 25 8.57 22.68 6.42
N ALA A 26 7.53 23.50 6.22
CA ALA A 26 6.40 23.13 5.37
C ALA A 26 6.80 23.09 3.89
N LYS A 27 7.58 24.08 3.44
CA LYS A 27 8.12 24.12 2.08
C LYS A 27 9.12 22.99 1.84
N MET A 28 10.01 22.74 2.80
CA MET A 28 10.98 21.66 2.73
C MET A 28 10.26 20.30 2.62
N ALA A 29 9.24 20.04 3.44
CA ALA A 29 8.46 18.82 3.37
C ALA A 29 7.78 18.61 2.01
N ARG A 30 7.25 19.68 1.39
CA ARG A 30 6.66 19.61 0.05
C ARG A 30 7.70 19.22 -1.01
N LEU A 31 8.87 19.84 -0.98
CA LEU A 31 9.95 19.54 -1.93
C LEU A 31 10.42 18.09 -1.79
N MET A 32 10.60 17.61 -0.55
CA MET A 32 10.97 16.21 -0.31
C MET A 32 9.90 15.21 -0.81
N ILE A 33 8.62 15.51 -0.58
CA ILE A 33 7.52 14.70 -1.10
C ILE A 33 7.55 14.66 -2.62
N GLN A 34 7.72 15.79 -3.27
CA GLN A 34 7.81 15.88 -4.72
C GLN A 34 8.98 15.05 -5.26
N GLU A 35 10.16 15.16 -4.67
CA GLU A 35 11.34 14.40 -5.08
C GLU A 35 11.14 12.89 -4.89
N MET A 36 10.47 12.47 -3.81
CA MET A 36 10.10 11.06 -3.58
C MET A 36 9.11 10.56 -4.63
N GLU A 37 8.10 11.35 -4.99
CA GLU A 37 7.10 11.01 -6.01
C GLU A 37 7.75 10.89 -7.40
N GLU A 38 8.62 11.83 -7.76
CA GLU A 38 9.40 11.78 -9.01
C GLU A 38 10.29 10.54 -9.06
N THR A 39 11.03 10.26 -7.99
CA THR A 39 11.89 9.08 -7.89
C THR A 39 11.07 7.78 -7.99
N LEU A 40 9.89 7.73 -7.39
CA LEU A 40 8.99 6.58 -7.49
C LEU A 40 8.53 6.33 -8.94
N VAL A 41 8.23 7.39 -9.69
CA VAL A 41 7.88 7.30 -11.12
C VAL A 41 9.05 6.76 -11.93
N GLU A 42 10.27 7.24 -11.67
CA GLU A 42 11.49 6.78 -12.37
C GLU A 42 11.79 5.30 -12.08
N VAL A 43 11.68 4.85 -10.82
CA VAL A 43 11.86 3.44 -10.45
C VAL A 43 10.80 2.57 -11.12
N ARG A 44 9.53 2.99 -11.13
CA ARG A 44 8.45 2.28 -11.85
C ARG A 44 8.74 2.16 -13.34
N SER A 45 9.21 3.24 -13.95
CA SER A 45 9.58 3.22 -15.38
C SER A 45 10.69 2.23 -15.68
N SER A 46 11.69 2.13 -14.79
CA SER A 46 12.76 1.14 -14.89
C SER A 46 12.25 -0.28 -14.71
N ALA A 47 11.37 -0.52 -13.75
CA ALA A 47 10.74 -1.82 -13.56
C ALA A 47 9.91 -2.25 -14.79
N VAL A 48 9.17 -1.32 -15.42
CA VAL A 48 8.40 -1.61 -16.65
C VAL A 48 9.33 -2.05 -17.79
N LYS A 49 10.51 -1.41 -17.96
CA LYS A 49 11.51 -1.82 -18.97
C LYS A 49 12.01 -3.23 -18.67
N SER A 50 12.39 -3.51 -17.42
CA SER A 50 12.86 -4.85 -17.04
C SER A 50 11.78 -5.93 -17.20
N ILE A 51 10.48 -5.60 -17.00
CA ILE A 51 9.37 -6.53 -17.29
C ILE A 51 9.29 -6.80 -18.81
N ALA A 52 9.49 -5.79 -19.65
CA ALA A 52 9.49 -5.98 -21.09
C ALA A 52 10.67 -6.86 -21.53
N ASP A 53 11.86 -6.62 -20.99
CA ASP A 53 13.06 -7.42 -21.25
C ASP A 53 12.86 -8.88 -20.79
N LYS A 54 12.31 -9.10 -19.59
CA LYS A 54 11.94 -10.42 -19.11
C LYS A 54 11.04 -11.16 -20.09
N LYS A 55 9.96 -10.52 -20.55
CA LYS A 55 9.03 -11.12 -21.52
C LYS A 55 9.69 -11.42 -22.88
N GLU A 56 10.64 -10.61 -23.28
CA GLU A 56 11.39 -10.87 -24.51
C GLU A 56 12.29 -12.09 -24.35
N ILE A 57 13.04 -12.16 -23.25
CA ILE A 57 13.90 -13.32 -22.94
C ILE A 57 13.06 -14.60 -22.86
N GLU A 58 11.94 -14.59 -22.14
CA GLU A 58 11.03 -15.74 -22.03
C GLU A 58 10.54 -16.23 -23.41
N ARG A 59 10.17 -15.31 -24.31
CA ARG A 59 9.74 -15.66 -25.67
C ARG A 59 10.87 -16.25 -26.50
N ARG A 60 12.10 -15.73 -26.35
CA ARG A 60 13.27 -16.28 -27.05
C ARG A 60 13.62 -17.65 -26.50
N LEU A 61 13.56 -17.82 -25.19
CA LEU A 61 13.83 -19.10 -24.53
C LEU A 61 12.83 -20.17 -24.96
N ALA A 62 11.54 -19.84 -25.06
CA ALA A 62 10.52 -20.75 -25.55
C ALA A 62 10.86 -21.26 -26.99
N LYS A 63 11.21 -20.33 -27.89
CA LYS A 63 11.60 -20.69 -29.28
C LYS A 63 12.86 -21.59 -29.34
N LEU A 64 13.84 -21.33 -28.47
CA LEU A 64 15.05 -22.16 -28.42
C LEU A 64 14.71 -23.57 -27.89
N LYS A 65 13.90 -23.69 -26.89
CA LYS A 65 13.43 -24.97 -26.31
C LYS A 65 12.58 -25.77 -27.32
N ASP A 66 11.74 -25.10 -28.09
CA ASP A 66 10.94 -25.74 -29.14
C ASP A 66 11.86 -26.23 -30.27
N GLY A 67 12.84 -25.41 -30.73
CA GLY A 67 13.84 -25.83 -31.69
C GLY A 67 14.71 -26.97 -31.17
N GLU A 68 15.06 -27.01 -29.89
CA GLU A 68 15.78 -28.08 -29.23
C GLU A 68 15.02 -29.42 -29.31
N LYS A 69 13.71 -29.41 -29.09
CA LYS A 69 12.83 -30.58 -29.25
C LYS A 69 12.77 -31.04 -30.69
N GLU A 70 12.59 -30.12 -31.64
CA GLU A 70 12.58 -30.48 -33.07
C GLU A 70 13.86 -31.16 -33.51
N TRP A 71 15.02 -30.66 -33.06
CA TRP A 71 16.32 -31.29 -33.42
C TRP A 71 16.51 -32.63 -32.71
N ALA A 72 15.97 -32.83 -31.51
CA ALA A 72 15.93 -34.13 -30.85
C ALA A 72 15.13 -35.15 -31.67
N GLU A 73 13.90 -34.79 -32.08
CA GLU A 73 13.04 -35.64 -32.92
C GLU A 73 13.71 -35.99 -34.28
N LYS A 74 14.37 -35.00 -34.90
CA LYS A 74 15.14 -35.24 -36.15
C LYS A 74 16.30 -36.20 -35.92
N ALA A 75 16.98 -36.10 -34.77
CA ALA A 75 18.06 -37.03 -34.43
C ALA A 75 17.53 -38.47 -34.26
N GLU A 76 16.42 -38.63 -33.53
CA GLU A 76 15.74 -39.92 -33.31
C GLU A 76 15.28 -40.54 -34.65
N PHE A 77 14.68 -39.72 -35.52
CA PHE A 77 14.23 -40.15 -36.83
C PHE A 77 15.42 -40.61 -37.71
N ALA A 78 16.57 -39.89 -37.69
CA ALA A 78 17.76 -40.24 -38.42
C ALA A 78 18.34 -41.58 -37.94
N ILE A 79 18.35 -41.82 -36.61
CA ILE A 79 18.80 -43.11 -36.04
C ILE A 79 17.87 -44.25 -36.51
N ALA A 80 16.57 -44.07 -36.49
CA ALA A 80 15.60 -45.05 -36.93
C ALA A 80 15.74 -45.42 -38.43
N LYS A 81 16.31 -44.51 -39.24
CA LYS A 81 16.62 -44.71 -40.66
C LYS A 81 18.08 -45.17 -40.93
N GLY A 82 18.85 -45.48 -39.87
CA GLY A 82 20.23 -45.93 -40.01
C GLY A 82 21.22 -44.84 -40.46
N ARG A 83 20.83 -43.56 -40.36
CA ARG A 83 21.64 -42.41 -40.80
C ARG A 83 22.31 -41.73 -39.60
N GLU A 84 23.34 -42.39 -39.06
CA GLU A 84 24.10 -41.85 -37.91
C GLU A 84 24.81 -40.52 -38.22
N ASP A 85 25.24 -40.29 -39.46
CA ASP A 85 25.81 -39.03 -39.91
C ASP A 85 24.87 -37.87 -39.71
N LEU A 86 23.60 -38.01 -40.09
CA LEU A 86 22.55 -37.00 -39.88
C LEU A 86 22.17 -36.86 -38.42
N ALA A 87 22.11 -37.95 -37.66
CA ALA A 87 21.83 -37.92 -36.23
C ALA A 87 22.89 -37.10 -35.46
N LYS A 88 24.17 -37.30 -35.76
CA LYS A 88 25.25 -36.51 -35.18
C LYS A 88 25.12 -35.02 -35.52
N GLY A 89 24.81 -34.67 -36.77
CA GLY A 89 24.53 -33.29 -37.17
C GLY A 89 23.36 -32.65 -36.39
N ALA A 90 22.28 -33.39 -36.26
CA ALA A 90 21.08 -32.94 -35.47
C ALA A 90 21.41 -32.72 -34.00
N LEU A 91 22.18 -33.62 -33.37
CA LEU A 91 22.59 -33.46 -31.97
C LEU A 91 23.53 -32.26 -31.77
N VAL A 92 24.42 -31.96 -32.73
CA VAL A 92 25.24 -30.73 -32.69
C VAL A 92 24.38 -29.50 -32.77
N ALA A 93 23.36 -29.47 -33.65
CA ALA A 93 22.42 -28.36 -33.76
C ALA A 93 21.61 -28.21 -32.45
N LYS A 94 21.09 -29.32 -31.91
CA LYS A 94 20.40 -29.34 -30.60
C LYS A 94 21.26 -28.72 -29.50
N ARG A 95 22.53 -29.18 -29.38
CA ARG A 95 23.45 -28.70 -28.35
C ARG A 95 23.67 -27.20 -28.44
N LYS A 96 23.84 -26.67 -29.66
CA LYS A 96 23.98 -25.21 -29.86
C LYS A 96 22.77 -24.43 -29.34
N LEU A 97 21.54 -24.93 -29.55
CA LEU A 97 20.33 -24.29 -29.04
C LEU A 97 20.24 -24.40 -27.51
N SER A 98 20.63 -25.56 -26.97
CA SER A 98 20.70 -25.77 -25.52
C SER A 98 21.67 -24.82 -24.83
N ASP A 99 22.86 -24.65 -25.40
CA ASP A 99 23.86 -23.71 -24.86
C ASP A 99 23.36 -22.27 -24.90
N GLN A 100 22.64 -21.89 -25.97
CA GLN A 100 21.99 -20.56 -26.06
C GLN A 100 20.84 -20.41 -25.06
N ALA A 101 20.05 -21.47 -24.86
CA ALA A 101 18.96 -21.45 -23.86
C ALA A 101 19.53 -21.28 -22.45
N THR A 102 20.58 -21.98 -22.10
CA THR A 102 21.26 -21.86 -20.80
C THR A 102 21.78 -20.43 -20.55
N ALA A 103 22.36 -19.80 -21.59
CA ALA A 103 22.80 -18.41 -21.45
C ALA A 103 21.66 -17.43 -21.23
N LEU A 104 20.51 -17.61 -21.92
CA LEU A 104 19.33 -16.79 -21.71
C LEU A 104 18.66 -17.07 -20.36
N GLU A 105 18.70 -18.30 -19.85
CA GLU A 105 18.23 -18.63 -18.50
C GLU A 105 19.04 -17.88 -17.43
N ALA A 106 20.36 -17.82 -17.59
CA ALA A 106 21.17 -17.01 -16.66
C ALA A 106 20.88 -15.52 -16.75
N GLU A 107 20.63 -14.98 -17.94
CA GLU A 107 20.19 -13.58 -18.12
C GLU A 107 18.83 -13.33 -17.47
N LEU A 108 17.89 -14.26 -17.62
CA LEU A 108 16.54 -14.18 -16.99
C LEU A 108 16.63 -14.06 -15.48
N VAL A 109 17.50 -14.85 -14.82
CA VAL A 109 17.71 -14.77 -13.37
C VAL A 109 18.16 -13.35 -12.95
N VAL A 110 19.11 -12.76 -13.67
CA VAL A 110 19.58 -11.40 -13.36
C VAL A 110 18.49 -10.35 -13.50
N VAL A 111 17.63 -10.48 -14.51
CA VAL A 111 16.49 -9.58 -14.70
C VAL A 111 15.45 -9.76 -13.60
N GLU A 112 15.17 -10.99 -13.17
CA GLU A 112 14.25 -11.31 -12.08
C GLU A 112 14.75 -10.77 -10.73
N GLU A 113 16.03 -10.91 -10.44
CA GLU A 113 16.66 -10.32 -9.25
C GLU A 113 16.55 -8.78 -9.25
N SER A 114 16.77 -8.17 -10.40
CA SER A 114 16.62 -6.72 -10.58
C SER A 114 15.17 -6.27 -10.34
N LEU A 115 14.18 -7.01 -10.84
CA LEU A 115 12.76 -6.74 -10.61
C LEU A 115 12.37 -6.90 -9.15
N ALA A 116 12.87 -7.93 -8.47
CA ALA A 116 12.64 -8.12 -7.04
C ALA A 116 13.17 -6.91 -6.24
N LYS A 117 14.36 -6.43 -6.59
CA LYS A 117 14.96 -5.24 -5.97
C LYS A 117 14.14 -3.98 -6.23
N TYR A 118 13.69 -3.74 -7.48
CA TYR A 118 12.80 -2.60 -7.77
C TYR A 118 11.52 -2.64 -6.95
N ASN A 119 10.91 -3.81 -6.78
CA ASN A 119 9.69 -3.96 -5.98
C ASN A 119 9.94 -3.65 -4.50
N GLU A 120 11.06 -4.10 -3.95
CA GLU A 120 11.48 -3.78 -2.57
C GLU A 120 11.71 -2.27 -2.41
N ASP A 121 12.47 -1.67 -3.32
CA ASP A 121 12.80 -0.24 -3.30
C ASP A 121 11.55 0.63 -3.43
N MET A 122 10.61 0.26 -4.31
CA MET A 122 9.30 0.94 -4.41
C MET A 122 8.50 0.86 -3.12
N GLY A 123 8.47 -0.30 -2.47
CA GLY A 123 7.78 -0.47 -1.18
C GLY A 123 8.37 0.42 -0.08
N ARG A 124 9.69 0.45 0.02
CA ARG A 124 10.42 1.30 0.98
C ARG A 124 10.17 2.80 0.71
N LEU A 125 10.24 3.21 -0.55
CA LEU A 125 10.03 4.60 -0.93
C LEU A 125 8.58 5.03 -0.67
N GLN A 126 7.62 4.15 -0.91
CA GLN A 126 6.21 4.41 -0.66
C GLN A 126 5.92 4.58 0.84
N ALA A 127 6.51 3.74 1.69
CA ALA A 127 6.41 3.89 3.14
C ALA A 127 7.01 5.23 3.62
N LYS A 128 8.17 5.62 3.08
CA LYS A 128 8.84 6.89 3.40
C LYS A 128 8.02 8.10 2.93
N LEU A 129 7.36 7.99 1.77
CA LEU A 129 6.48 9.01 1.23
C LEU A 129 5.25 9.25 2.14
N GLU A 130 4.64 8.19 2.64
CA GLU A 130 3.52 8.29 3.59
C GLU A 130 3.97 8.92 4.92
N GLU A 131 5.16 8.55 5.42
CA GLU A 131 5.76 9.19 6.60
C GLU A 131 5.94 10.71 6.38
N ALA A 132 6.49 11.10 5.22
CA ALA A 132 6.71 12.50 4.87
C ALA A 132 5.38 13.28 4.74
N LYS A 133 4.34 12.68 4.14
CA LYS A 133 3.00 13.27 4.04
C LYS A 133 2.36 13.47 5.41
N ALA A 134 2.45 12.48 6.29
CA ALA A 134 1.95 12.58 7.67
C ALA A 134 2.68 13.68 8.44
N LYS A 135 4.01 13.78 8.28
CA LYS A 135 4.82 14.80 8.93
C LYS A 135 4.47 16.21 8.43
N ARG A 136 4.32 16.39 7.11
CA ARG A 136 3.85 17.65 6.52
C ARG A 136 2.52 18.10 7.12
N LYS A 137 1.54 17.19 7.21
CA LYS A 137 0.24 17.48 7.81
C LYS A 137 0.37 17.94 9.28
N SER A 138 1.22 17.27 10.05
CA SER A 138 1.50 17.66 11.45
C SER A 138 2.13 19.05 11.55
N ILE A 139 3.06 19.39 10.65
CA ILE A 139 3.69 20.71 10.59
C ILE A 139 2.65 21.79 10.24
N GLU A 140 1.80 21.55 9.23
CA GLU A 140 0.74 22.48 8.82
C GLU A 140 -0.23 22.78 9.97
N ILE A 141 -0.65 21.75 10.72
CA ILE A 141 -1.52 21.91 11.90
C ILE A 141 -0.84 22.75 12.99
N ARG A 142 0.45 22.47 13.27
CA ARG A 142 1.22 23.23 14.27
C ARG A 142 1.40 24.69 13.87
N MET A 143 1.69 24.96 12.60
CA MET A 143 1.82 26.33 12.08
C MET A 143 0.51 27.10 12.22
N GLN A 144 -0.61 26.53 11.78
CA GLN A 144 -1.93 27.15 11.92
C GLN A 144 -2.28 27.43 13.40
N SER A 145 -1.95 26.49 14.29
CA SER A 145 -2.16 26.68 15.72
C SER A 145 -1.30 27.80 16.29
N ALA A 146 -0.03 27.89 15.88
CA ALA A 146 0.86 28.96 16.29
C ALA A 146 0.41 30.33 15.77
N GLU A 147 0.01 30.44 14.51
CA GLU A 147 -0.54 31.67 13.92
C GLU A 147 -1.79 32.15 14.64
N LYS A 148 -2.73 31.24 14.95
CA LYS A 148 -3.92 31.55 15.75
C LYS A 148 -3.55 32.07 17.14
N ARG A 149 -2.57 31.46 17.82
CA ARG A 149 -2.10 31.92 19.14
C ARG A 149 -1.45 33.31 19.07
N VAL A 150 -0.65 33.57 18.02
CA VAL A 150 -0.04 34.90 17.79
C VAL A 150 -1.14 35.93 17.54
N HIS A 151 -2.14 35.61 16.74
CA HIS A 151 -3.26 36.50 16.45
C HIS A 151 -4.07 36.82 17.71
N ILE A 152 -4.41 35.82 18.52
CA ILE A 152 -5.08 36.00 19.81
C ILE A 152 -4.27 36.89 20.75
N ARG A 153 -2.96 36.63 20.88
CA ARG A 153 -2.10 37.44 21.74
C ARG A 153 -2.00 38.90 21.28
N LYS A 154 -1.92 39.15 19.97
CA LYS A 154 -1.94 40.52 19.42
C LYS A 154 -3.26 41.22 19.76
N THR A 155 -4.39 40.56 19.56
CA THR A 155 -5.72 41.12 19.87
C THR A 155 -5.89 41.43 21.36
N LEU A 156 -5.33 40.57 22.24
CA LEU A 156 -5.33 40.81 23.69
C LEU A 156 -4.40 41.99 24.12
N HIS A 157 -3.31 42.25 23.36
CA HIS A 157 -2.35 43.28 23.70
C HIS A 157 -2.76 44.67 23.20
N ASP A 158 -3.63 44.76 22.20
CA ASP A 158 -4.11 46.00 21.59
C ASP A 158 -5.16 46.78 22.47
N GLY A 159 -5.25 46.48 23.77
CA GLY A 159 -5.96 47.32 24.77
C GLY A 159 -7.50 47.31 24.68
N ARG A 160 -8.09 46.42 23.88
CA ARG A 160 -9.54 46.23 23.77
C ARG A 160 -10.01 45.03 24.62
N VAL A 161 -9.72 45.09 25.91
CA VAL A 161 -9.97 43.95 26.83
C VAL A 161 -11.47 43.63 26.95
N ASP A 162 -12.33 44.65 26.99
CA ASP A 162 -13.78 44.45 27.15
C ASP A 162 -14.48 43.97 25.83
N ASP A 163 -14.03 44.45 24.69
CA ASP A 163 -14.51 43.99 23.39
C ASP A 163 -13.96 42.60 23.04
N ALA A 164 -12.74 42.27 23.51
CA ALA A 164 -12.11 40.96 23.30
C ALA A 164 -12.75 39.88 24.16
N LEU A 165 -13.15 40.17 25.41
CA LEU A 165 -13.87 39.22 26.27
C LEU A 165 -15.22 38.85 25.65
N SER A 166 -15.98 39.84 25.18
CA SER A 166 -17.30 39.57 24.54
C SER A 166 -17.14 38.79 23.20
N ARG A 167 -16.05 38.97 22.49
CA ARG A 167 -15.72 38.19 21.27
C ARG A 167 -15.19 36.81 21.63
N PHE A 168 -14.48 36.69 22.73
CA PHE A 168 -13.99 35.38 23.20
C PHE A 168 -15.16 34.50 23.64
N ASP A 169 -16.12 35.03 24.42
CA ASP A 169 -17.35 34.35 24.76
C ASP A 169 -18.20 33.96 23.53
N SER A 170 -18.14 34.77 22.48
CA SER A 170 -18.85 34.44 21.24
C SER A 170 -18.12 33.39 20.40
N LEU A 171 -16.76 33.34 20.48
CA LEU A 171 -15.94 32.33 19.81
C LEU A 171 -16.01 30.98 20.55
N GLU A 172 -15.99 31.02 21.88
CA GLU A 172 -16.15 29.85 22.74
C GLU A 172 -17.52 29.21 22.51
N ARG A 173 -18.60 30.00 22.50
CA ARG A 173 -19.95 29.52 22.12
C ARG A 173 -20.03 28.97 20.70
N ARG A 174 -19.23 29.48 19.79
CA ARG A 174 -19.19 28.98 18.41
C ARG A 174 -18.36 27.70 18.27
N ILE A 175 -17.33 27.55 19.09
CA ILE A 175 -16.55 26.30 19.20
C ILE A 175 -17.40 25.24 19.90
N ASP A 176 -18.04 25.59 21.03
CA ASP A 176 -18.98 24.70 21.74
C ASP A 176 -20.14 24.26 20.82
N GLY A 177 -20.64 25.19 19.99
CA GLY A 177 -21.65 24.87 18.99
C GLY A 177 -21.17 23.92 17.92
N LEU A 178 -19.93 24.07 17.44
CA LEU A 178 -19.33 23.15 16.46
C LEU A 178 -18.95 21.80 17.07
N GLU A 179 -18.57 21.78 18.35
CA GLU A 179 -18.34 20.55 19.10
C GLU A 179 -19.67 19.84 19.39
N ALA A 180 -20.69 20.59 19.79
CA ALA A 180 -22.05 20.06 19.98
C ALA A 180 -22.67 19.57 18.65
N ASP A 181 -22.43 20.26 17.53
CA ASP A 181 -22.82 19.79 16.20
C ASP A 181 -22.05 18.52 15.81
N ALA A 182 -20.77 18.43 16.13
CA ALA A 182 -19.96 17.22 15.90
C ALA A 182 -20.42 16.07 16.81
N GLU A 183 -20.70 16.34 18.09
CA GLU A 183 -21.26 15.35 19.02
C GLU A 183 -22.69 14.95 18.63
N ALA A 184 -23.52 15.90 18.13
CA ALA A 184 -24.85 15.60 17.63
C ALA A 184 -24.81 14.72 16.37
N TYR A 185 -23.79 14.87 15.52
CA TYR A 185 -23.53 13.96 14.38
C TYR A 185 -23.07 12.57 14.84
N ASP A 186 -22.39 12.47 15.98
CA ASP A 186 -21.97 11.19 16.56
C ASP A 186 -23.05 10.56 17.44
N LEU A 187 -23.85 11.37 18.15
CA LEU A 187 -25.05 10.91 18.90
C LEU A 187 -26.14 10.34 17.98
N GLY A 188 -26.14 10.71 16.70
CA GLY A 188 -27.02 10.10 15.71
C GLY A 188 -26.56 8.73 15.20
N LYS A 189 -25.35 8.30 15.57
CA LYS A 189 -24.78 6.99 15.17
C LYS A 189 -24.79 5.95 16.28
N ASP A 190 -24.86 6.39 17.54
CA ASP A 190 -25.00 5.50 18.69
C ASP A 190 -26.34 5.75 19.36
N THR A 191 -27.15 4.70 19.39
CA THR A 191 -28.42 4.61 20.12
C THR A 191 -29.67 5.21 19.48
N ALA A 192 -30.03 4.68 18.34
CA ALA A 192 -31.43 4.32 18.17
C ALA A 192 -31.41 2.84 17.78
N LYS A 193 -31.46 1.95 18.76
CA LYS A 193 -32.07 0.65 18.49
C LYS A 193 -33.42 1.03 17.86
N THR A 194 -33.57 0.73 16.57
CA THR A 194 -34.83 1.00 15.91
C THR A 194 -35.89 0.23 16.68
N LEU A 195 -37.09 0.78 16.81
CA LEU A 195 -38.23 0.06 17.39
C LEU A 195 -38.31 -1.39 16.85
N GLU A 196 -37.87 -1.61 15.62
CA GLU A 196 -37.73 -2.93 15.02
C GLU A 196 -36.68 -3.83 15.69
N GLN A 197 -35.55 -3.26 16.16
CA GLN A 197 -34.53 -4.02 16.92
C GLN A 197 -35.02 -4.32 18.36
N GLU A 198 -35.73 -3.41 18.98
CA GLU A 198 -36.35 -3.67 20.29
C GLU A 198 -37.48 -4.72 20.19
N PHE A 199 -38.27 -4.69 19.12
CA PHE A 199 -39.24 -5.73 18.85
C PHE A 199 -38.59 -7.08 18.53
N ALA A 200 -37.50 -7.10 17.78
CA ALA A 200 -36.76 -8.33 17.48
C ALA A 200 -36.10 -8.93 18.74
N ASP A 201 -35.56 -8.07 19.64
CA ASP A 201 -35.02 -8.50 20.94
C ASP A 201 -36.13 -9.08 21.83
N LEU A 202 -37.34 -8.47 21.84
CA LEU A 202 -38.53 -8.93 22.58
C LEU A 202 -39.12 -10.23 22.02
N GLU A 203 -39.13 -10.40 20.70
CA GLU A 203 -39.54 -11.66 20.03
C GLU A 203 -38.54 -12.78 20.32
N ALA A 204 -37.22 -12.47 20.34
CA ALA A 204 -36.18 -13.43 20.69
C ALA A 204 -36.27 -13.89 22.16
N GLU A 205 -36.56 -12.96 23.11
CA GLU A 205 -36.77 -13.28 24.53
C GLU A 205 -38.00 -14.17 24.72
N ASN A 206 -39.13 -13.85 24.06
CA ASN A 206 -40.35 -14.68 24.13
C ASN A 206 -40.13 -16.07 23.50
N GLY A 207 -39.38 -16.15 22.38
CA GLY A 207 -39.05 -17.45 21.78
C GLY A 207 -38.19 -18.35 22.67
N ILE A 208 -37.27 -17.74 23.44
CA ILE A 208 -36.42 -18.47 24.40
C ILE A 208 -37.22 -18.93 25.62
N GLU A 209 -38.21 -18.13 26.11
CA GLU A 209 -39.10 -18.54 27.21
C GLU A 209 -40.00 -19.70 26.80
N ASP A 210 -40.55 -19.69 25.60
CA ASP A 210 -41.37 -20.80 25.05
C ASP A 210 -40.56 -22.08 24.86
N GLU A 211 -39.30 -21.99 24.35
CA GLU A 211 -38.41 -23.14 24.28
C GLU A 211 -38.03 -23.69 25.65
N LEU A 212 -37.81 -22.78 26.61
CA LEU A 212 -37.47 -23.15 28.01
C LEU A 212 -38.67 -23.82 28.68
N ALA A 213 -39.88 -23.35 28.43
CA ALA A 213 -41.11 -23.97 28.92
C ALA A 213 -41.34 -25.39 28.30
N ALA A 214 -41.09 -25.50 26.98
CA ALA A 214 -41.17 -26.79 26.27
C ALA A 214 -40.11 -27.80 26.78
N LEU A 215 -38.87 -27.33 27.06
CA LEU A 215 -37.82 -28.16 27.64
C LEU A 215 -38.18 -28.62 29.07
N LYS A 216 -38.69 -27.71 29.90
CA LYS A 216 -39.16 -28.05 31.26
C LYS A 216 -40.28 -29.06 31.25
N GLN A 217 -41.22 -29.01 30.29
CA GLN A 217 -42.29 -30.01 30.13
C GLN A 217 -41.73 -31.35 29.67
N LYS A 218 -40.73 -31.36 28.72
CA LYS A 218 -40.09 -32.62 28.31
C LYS A 218 -39.31 -33.28 29.43
N MET A 219 -38.62 -32.49 30.27
CA MET A 219 -37.90 -33.03 31.43
C MET A 219 -38.84 -33.55 32.53
N LYS A 220 -40.01 -32.93 32.74
CA LYS A 220 -41.03 -33.46 33.68
C LYS A 220 -41.64 -34.79 33.21
N LYS A 221 -41.88 -34.96 31.89
CA LYS A 221 -42.35 -36.25 31.31
C LYS A 221 -41.30 -37.36 31.38
N LYS A 222 -40.01 -37.03 31.34
CA LYS A 222 -38.93 -38.01 31.44
C LYS A 222 -38.61 -38.46 32.88
N LYS A 223 -39.11 -37.75 33.92
CA LYS A 223 -38.98 -38.13 35.33
C LYS A 223 -40.19 -38.91 35.87
N ALA A 224 -41.20 -39.09 35.03
CA ALA A 224 -42.43 -39.83 35.38
C ALA A 224 -42.57 -41.16 34.64
N SER A 225 -41.53 -41.58 33.92
CA SER A 225 -41.32 -42.93 33.35
C SER A 225 -40.08 -43.53 33.93
#